data_6bb16827abb18d9cf2351e7d06192373
#
_entry.id   6bb16827abb18d9cf2351e7d06192373
#
_cell.length_a   1.000
_cell.length_b   1.000
_cell.length_c   1.000
_cell.angle_alpha   90.00
_cell.angle_beta   90.00
_cell.angle_gamma   90.00
#
_symmetry.space_group_name_H-M   'P 1'
#
loop_
_entity.id
_entity.type
_entity.pdbx_description
1 polymer ?
#
loop_
_entity_poly.entity_id
_entity_poly.type
_entity_poly.pdbx_seq_one_letter_code
_entity_poly.pdbx_strand_id
1 'polypeptide(L)'
;MGWFSKKSNKSELSLAIEKLASSPSVENQKSFAKVISSYVENGTWVPMPIHQDEKGYRLKIIESRGKHYAAMCSDESEVKKDSEFNIAVTDINKLIEPVFQNEHINGIVINPYTTVLCLDKEFLLKCLLHAKYPEQRIMGSHPRNWGEGIPLYNKNDLMTQGEIENFALHTVLDNDKDIADNFDVVSVCDYPNAMPSIILNSKGNFAFVYVKGYSALTEPVLSEQERNELHLLGKKYNAETYFTTVGFLSTDPARFEAELALRGDGFYCKYEGMQRV
;
A
#
# COMPACT_ATOMS: atom_id res chain seq x y z
N MET A 1 2.75 -4.82 53.01
CA MET A 1 3.39 -5.24 51.75
C MET A 1 2.46 -4.83 50.60
N GLY A 2 2.76 -3.70 49.97
CA GLY A 2 1.93 -3.18 48.89
C GLY A 2 2.21 -3.91 47.58
N TRP A 3 1.21 -4.58 47.09
CA TRP A 3 1.23 -5.08 45.72
C TRP A 3 0.99 -3.87 44.78
N PHE A 4 2.06 -3.36 44.22
CA PHE A 4 1.95 -2.46 43.05
C PHE A 4 1.41 -3.27 41.88
N SER A 5 0.14 -3.10 41.56
CA SER A 5 -0.41 -3.55 40.30
C SER A 5 0.34 -2.78 39.22
N LYS A 6 1.27 -3.44 38.49
CA LYS A 6 1.79 -2.92 37.24
C LYS A 6 0.58 -2.71 36.33
N LYS A 7 0.16 -1.45 36.12
CA LYS A 7 -0.68 -1.10 34.97
C LYS A 7 0.08 -1.65 33.74
N SER A 8 -0.46 -2.67 33.12
CA SER A 8 0.06 -3.11 31.83
C SER A 8 -0.10 -1.92 30.86
N ASN A 9 0.99 -1.30 30.50
CA ASN A 9 0.94 -0.30 29.44
C ASN A 9 0.46 -1.04 28.18
N LYS A 10 -0.70 -0.66 27.66
CA LYS A 10 -1.23 -1.19 26.39
C LYS A 10 -0.22 -0.92 25.29
N SER A 11 -0.10 -1.86 24.36
CA SER A 11 0.74 -1.66 23.18
C SER A 11 0.21 -0.49 22.33
N GLU A 12 1.06 0.11 21.52
CA GLU A 12 0.67 1.15 20.57
C GLU A 12 -0.43 0.65 19.63
N LEU A 13 -0.32 -0.62 19.21
CA LEU A 13 -1.34 -1.27 18.38
C LEU A 13 -2.68 -1.39 19.08
N SER A 14 -2.70 -1.79 20.37
CA SER A 14 -3.94 -1.83 21.17
C SER A 14 -4.61 -0.46 21.26
N LEU A 15 -3.84 0.60 21.49
CA LEU A 15 -4.36 1.96 21.55
C LEU A 15 -4.92 2.43 20.20
N ALA A 16 -4.25 2.10 19.11
CA ALA A 16 -4.71 2.45 17.76
C ALA A 16 -6.01 1.71 17.39
N ILE A 17 -6.14 0.44 17.78
CA ILE A 17 -7.37 -0.35 17.59
C ILE A 17 -8.53 0.24 18.39
N GLU A 18 -8.33 0.55 19.67
CA GLU A 18 -9.37 1.16 20.51
C GLU A 18 -9.85 2.51 19.95
N LYS A 19 -8.90 3.33 19.49
CA LYS A 19 -9.22 4.61 18.86
C LYS A 19 -10.02 4.42 17.57
N LEU A 20 -9.62 3.47 16.72
CA LEU A 20 -10.34 3.15 15.49
C LEU A 20 -11.75 2.59 15.78
N ALA A 21 -11.89 1.71 16.76
CA ALA A 21 -13.18 1.12 17.15
C ALA A 21 -14.14 2.16 17.74
N SER A 22 -13.63 3.09 18.56
CA SER A 22 -14.44 4.13 19.19
C SER A 22 -14.83 5.27 18.23
N SER A 23 -14.01 5.54 17.23
CA SER A 23 -14.21 6.62 16.26
C SER A 23 -13.63 6.24 14.89
N PRO A 24 -14.41 5.54 14.04
CA PRO A 24 -13.94 5.07 12.74
C PRO A 24 -13.88 6.22 11.72
N SER A 25 -12.93 7.13 11.89
CA SER A 25 -12.65 8.22 10.96
C SER A 25 -11.51 7.86 10.00
N VAL A 26 -11.41 8.55 8.88
CA VAL A 26 -10.30 8.40 7.92
C VAL A 26 -8.95 8.66 8.62
N GLU A 27 -8.88 9.67 9.50
CA GLU A 27 -7.67 9.99 10.25
C GLU A 27 -7.24 8.83 11.17
N ASN A 28 -8.20 8.20 11.87
CA ASN A 28 -7.91 7.06 12.74
C ASN A 28 -7.53 5.81 11.93
N GLN A 29 -8.12 5.60 10.75
CA GLN A 29 -7.68 4.55 9.82
C GLN A 29 -6.24 4.75 9.38
N LYS A 30 -5.85 5.98 9.01
CA LYS A 30 -4.47 6.32 8.65
C LYS A 30 -3.50 6.17 9.81
N SER A 31 -3.89 6.61 10.99
CA SER A 31 -3.08 6.42 12.20
C SER A 31 -2.84 4.94 12.49
N PHE A 32 -3.88 4.12 12.40
CA PHE A 32 -3.78 2.67 12.54
C PHE A 32 -2.88 2.05 11.45
N ALA A 33 -3.06 2.44 10.19
CA ALA A 33 -2.24 1.98 9.07
C ALA A 33 -0.74 2.27 9.30
N LYS A 34 -0.40 3.47 9.79
CA LYS A 34 0.98 3.83 10.13
C LYS A 34 1.56 2.97 11.25
N VAL A 35 0.76 2.63 12.26
CA VAL A 35 1.21 1.72 13.32
C VAL A 35 1.51 0.34 12.77
N ILE A 36 0.64 -0.22 11.93
CA ILE A 36 0.89 -1.51 11.28
C ILE A 36 2.14 -1.46 10.41
N SER A 37 2.29 -0.41 9.59
CA SER A 37 3.49 -0.24 8.74
C SER A 37 4.76 -0.18 9.58
N SER A 38 4.76 0.61 10.66
CA SER A 38 5.90 0.70 11.59
C SER A 38 6.24 -0.65 12.23
N TYR A 39 5.22 -1.44 12.59
CA TYR A 39 5.44 -2.78 13.15
C TYR A 39 6.12 -3.71 12.14
N VAL A 40 5.73 -3.63 10.88
CA VAL A 40 6.33 -4.41 9.79
C VAL A 40 7.75 -3.96 9.48
N GLU A 41 7.99 -2.66 9.39
CA GLU A 41 9.30 -2.08 9.12
C GLU A 41 10.33 -2.43 10.21
N ASN A 42 9.89 -2.42 11.46
CA ASN A 42 10.75 -2.72 12.61
C ASN A 42 10.81 -4.21 12.97
N GLY A 43 10.09 -5.08 12.26
CA GLY A 43 9.98 -6.50 12.61
C GLY A 43 9.44 -6.70 14.03
N THR A 44 8.44 -5.88 14.44
CA THR A 44 7.92 -5.91 15.80
C THR A 44 7.30 -7.27 16.12
N TRP A 45 7.60 -7.77 17.29
CA TRP A 45 7.07 -9.05 17.76
C TRP A 45 5.64 -8.90 18.25
N VAL A 46 4.77 -9.77 17.75
CA VAL A 46 3.33 -9.78 18.08
C VAL A 46 2.92 -11.14 18.66
N PRO A 47 2.01 -11.15 19.64
CA PRO A 47 1.44 -12.40 20.16
C PRO A 47 0.49 -13.02 19.16
N MET A 48 0.64 -14.32 18.92
CA MET A 48 -0.22 -15.08 18.03
C MET A 48 -0.81 -16.28 18.77
N PRO A 49 -2.12 -16.52 18.71
CA PRO A 49 -2.68 -17.80 19.11
C PRO A 49 -2.26 -18.87 18.10
N ILE A 50 -1.69 -19.95 18.60
CA ILE A 50 -1.22 -21.07 17.80
C ILE A 50 -1.85 -22.37 18.27
N HIS A 51 -2.05 -23.27 17.34
CA HIS A 51 -2.35 -24.65 17.63
C HIS A 51 -1.04 -25.47 17.57
N GLN A 52 -0.78 -26.25 18.61
CA GLN A 52 0.38 -27.15 18.64
C GLN A 52 -0.10 -28.58 18.45
N ASP A 53 0.43 -29.28 17.45
CA ASP A 53 0.20 -30.70 17.22
C ASP A 53 1.55 -31.43 17.07
N GLU A 54 1.49 -32.74 16.82
CA GLU A 54 2.67 -33.60 16.62
C GLU A 54 3.54 -33.16 15.42
N LYS A 55 3.01 -32.36 14.50
CA LYS A 55 3.69 -31.84 13.30
C LYS A 55 4.30 -30.47 13.51
N GLY A 56 4.09 -29.86 14.68
CA GLY A 56 4.63 -28.56 15.04
C GLY A 56 3.58 -27.49 15.33
N TYR A 57 3.94 -26.23 15.11
CA TYR A 57 3.06 -25.09 15.37
C TYR A 57 2.33 -24.68 14.10
N ARG A 58 1.02 -24.41 14.23
CA ARG A 58 0.19 -23.89 13.14
C ARG A 58 -0.45 -22.58 13.57
N LEU A 59 -0.55 -21.66 12.61
CA LEU A 59 -1.33 -20.44 12.80
C LEU A 59 -2.79 -20.77 13.09
N LYS A 60 -3.39 -20.12 14.06
CA LYS A 60 -4.83 -20.17 14.25
C LYS A 60 -5.52 -19.44 13.12
N ILE A 61 -6.38 -20.16 12.44
CA ILE A 61 -7.25 -19.58 11.40
C ILE A 61 -8.64 -19.41 11.99
N ILE A 62 -9.19 -18.22 11.85
CA ILE A 62 -10.53 -17.84 12.30
C ILE A 62 -11.39 -17.64 11.06
N GLU A 63 -12.56 -18.27 11.04
CA GLU A 63 -13.58 -17.99 10.05
C GLU A 63 -14.43 -16.81 10.51
N SER A 64 -14.61 -15.82 9.64
CA SER A 64 -15.50 -14.69 9.85
C SER A 64 -16.22 -14.37 8.55
N ARG A 65 -17.55 -14.42 8.56
CA ARG A 65 -18.42 -14.13 7.40
C ARG A 65 -18.05 -14.94 6.14
N GLY A 66 -17.73 -16.22 6.31
CA GLY A 66 -17.34 -17.11 5.22
C GLY A 66 -15.94 -16.89 4.66
N LYS A 67 -15.11 -16.07 5.33
CA LYS A 67 -13.71 -15.80 4.97
C LYS A 67 -12.79 -16.29 6.08
N HIS A 68 -11.57 -16.69 5.73
CA HIS A 68 -10.56 -17.22 6.66
C HIS A 68 -9.47 -16.19 6.93
N TYR A 69 -9.15 -15.95 8.19
CA TYR A 69 -8.16 -14.97 8.63
C TYR A 69 -7.15 -15.61 9.57
N ALA A 70 -5.87 -15.29 9.39
CA ALA A 70 -4.84 -15.66 10.35
C ALA A 70 -4.96 -14.78 11.61
N ALA A 71 -5.00 -15.39 12.78
CA ALA A 71 -5.22 -14.68 14.04
C ALA A 71 -3.92 -14.10 14.60
N MET A 72 -3.99 -12.85 15.06
CA MET A 72 -2.97 -12.21 15.91
C MET A 72 -3.64 -11.42 17.04
N CYS A 73 -2.87 -11.07 18.05
CA CYS A 73 -3.31 -10.22 19.14
C CYS A 73 -2.44 -8.98 19.25
N SER A 74 -3.02 -7.89 19.70
CA SER A 74 -2.29 -6.62 19.87
C SER A 74 -1.36 -6.65 21.10
N ASP A 75 -1.68 -7.48 22.09
CA ASP A 75 -0.86 -7.74 23.27
C ASP A 75 -1.19 -9.12 23.88
N GLU A 76 -0.38 -9.57 24.85
CA GLU A 76 -0.55 -10.87 25.49
C GLU A 76 -1.84 -10.99 26.31
N SER A 77 -2.38 -9.89 26.82
CA SER A 77 -3.61 -9.91 27.59
C SER A 77 -4.82 -10.31 26.75
N GLU A 78 -4.77 -10.04 25.45
CA GLU A 78 -5.81 -10.42 24.51
C GLU A 78 -5.83 -11.94 24.25
N VAL A 79 -4.66 -12.60 24.27
CA VAL A 79 -4.56 -14.06 24.06
C VAL A 79 -5.05 -14.85 25.29
N LYS A 80 -4.79 -14.36 26.49
CA LYS A 80 -5.16 -15.05 27.74
C LYS A 80 -6.65 -15.24 27.96
N LYS A 81 -7.49 -14.68 27.11
CA LYS A 81 -8.95 -14.84 27.17
C LYS A 81 -9.42 -16.16 26.54
N ASP A 82 -8.54 -16.83 25.81
CA ASP A 82 -8.82 -18.17 25.27
C ASP A 82 -7.89 -19.21 25.92
N SER A 83 -8.47 -20.13 26.71
CA SER A 83 -7.73 -21.15 27.44
C SER A 83 -7.29 -22.34 26.57
N GLU A 84 -7.74 -22.42 25.31
CA GLU A 84 -7.49 -23.57 24.45
C GLU A 84 -6.23 -23.42 23.58
N PHE A 85 -5.59 -22.24 23.55
CA PHE A 85 -4.46 -21.99 22.66
C PHE A 85 -3.17 -21.68 23.38
N ASN A 86 -2.07 -22.18 22.81
CA ASN A 86 -0.74 -21.73 23.14
C ASN A 86 -0.47 -20.35 22.50
N ILE A 87 0.41 -19.58 23.12
CA ILE A 87 0.83 -18.28 22.61
C ILE A 87 2.23 -18.46 22.01
N ALA A 88 2.40 -18.10 20.74
CA ALA A 88 3.70 -17.80 20.18
C ALA A 88 3.85 -16.29 20.05
N VAL A 89 5.06 -15.79 20.29
CA VAL A 89 5.41 -14.39 20.01
C VAL A 89 6.37 -14.42 18.83
N THR A 90 6.05 -13.74 17.76
CA THR A 90 6.85 -13.78 16.53
C THR A 90 6.89 -12.41 15.85
N ASP A 91 7.89 -12.23 15.00
CA ASP A 91 7.95 -11.10 14.09
C ASP A 91 6.71 -11.07 13.18
N ILE A 92 6.04 -9.92 13.12
CA ILE A 92 4.82 -9.73 12.33
C ILE A 92 5.02 -10.09 10.85
N ASN A 93 6.22 -9.94 10.30
CA ASN A 93 6.51 -10.32 8.91
C ASN A 93 6.37 -11.83 8.69
N LYS A 94 6.69 -12.65 9.70
CA LYS A 94 6.50 -14.12 9.64
C LYS A 94 5.04 -14.54 9.66
N LEU A 95 4.13 -13.63 10.03
CA LEU A 95 2.69 -13.83 9.90
C LEU A 95 2.18 -13.35 8.56
N ILE A 96 2.61 -12.18 8.11
CA ILE A 96 2.09 -11.52 6.91
C ILE A 96 2.45 -12.30 5.64
N GLU A 97 3.70 -12.72 5.50
CA GLU A 97 4.15 -13.43 4.30
C GLU A 97 3.33 -14.71 4.01
N PRO A 98 3.13 -15.64 4.96
CA PRO A 98 2.27 -16.82 4.73
C PRO A 98 0.81 -16.46 4.39
N VAL A 99 0.29 -15.35 4.91
CA VAL A 99 -1.06 -14.87 4.57
C VAL A 99 -1.16 -14.55 3.09
N PHE A 100 -0.17 -13.88 2.52
CA PHE A 100 -0.17 -13.56 1.10
C PHE A 100 0.15 -14.76 0.21
N GLN A 101 0.98 -15.68 0.67
CA GLN A 101 1.33 -16.90 -0.07
C GLN A 101 0.20 -17.94 -0.10
N ASN A 102 -0.80 -17.83 0.75
CA ASN A 102 -1.91 -18.78 0.82
C ASN A 102 -3.21 -18.15 0.27
N GLU A 103 -3.72 -18.69 -0.84
CA GLU A 103 -4.94 -18.21 -1.50
C GLU A 103 -6.21 -18.40 -0.65
N HIS A 104 -6.23 -19.39 0.27
CA HIS A 104 -7.36 -19.67 1.14
C HIS A 104 -7.44 -18.74 2.35
N ILE A 105 -6.40 -17.96 2.63
CA ILE A 105 -6.38 -16.97 3.71
C ILE A 105 -6.69 -15.60 3.13
N ASN A 106 -7.74 -14.97 3.64
CA ASN A 106 -8.23 -13.69 3.13
C ASN A 106 -7.56 -12.47 3.78
N GLY A 107 -6.84 -12.66 4.90
CA GLY A 107 -6.20 -11.57 5.62
C GLY A 107 -5.83 -11.94 7.05
N ILE A 108 -5.78 -10.93 7.91
CA ILE A 108 -5.44 -11.07 9.34
C ILE A 108 -6.63 -10.62 10.18
N VAL A 109 -6.93 -11.35 11.25
CA VAL A 109 -7.85 -10.91 12.30
C VAL A 109 -7.06 -10.54 13.54
N ILE A 110 -7.25 -9.31 14.04
CA ILE A 110 -6.62 -8.84 15.26
C ILE A 110 -7.63 -8.94 16.40
N ASN A 111 -7.16 -9.40 17.57
CA ASN A 111 -7.94 -9.57 18.80
C ASN A 111 -9.23 -10.36 18.59
N PRO A 112 -9.15 -11.60 18.08
CA PRO A 112 -10.33 -12.37 17.66
C PRO A 112 -11.31 -12.69 18.80
N TYR A 113 -10.89 -12.52 20.06
CA TYR A 113 -11.68 -12.85 21.25
C TYR A 113 -12.29 -11.63 21.97
N THR A 114 -12.00 -10.41 21.48
CA THR A 114 -12.44 -9.16 22.11
C THR A 114 -12.88 -8.12 21.07
N THR A 115 -12.04 -7.16 20.77
CA THR A 115 -12.29 -6.13 19.75
C THR A 115 -11.85 -6.65 18.41
N VAL A 116 -12.70 -7.46 17.78
CA VAL A 116 -12.38 -8.15 16.52
C VAL A 116 -12.20 -7.14 15.38
N LEU A 117 -11.01 -7.11 14.78
CA LEU A 117 -10.70 -6.30 13.61
C LEU A 117 -10.17 -7.20 12.49
N CYS A 118 -10.98 -7.40 11.45
CA CYS A 118 -10.58 -8.14 10.26
C CYS A 118 -9.95 -7.19 9.25
N LEU A 119 -8.73 -7.51 8.82
CA LEU A 119 -7.98 -6.79 7.79
C LEU A 119 -7.85 -7.73 6.59
N ASP A 120 -8.51 -7.44 5.50
CA ASP A 120 -8.32 -8.18 4.25
C ASP A 120 -6.96 -7.85 3.61
N LYS A 121 -6.57 -8.65 2.62
CA LYS A 121 -5.29 -8.47 1.93
C LYS A 121 -5.17 -7.10 1.26
N GLU A 122 -6.26 -6.58 0.70
CA GLU A 122 -6.26 -5.25 0.06
C GLU A 122 -5.97 -4.15 1.07
N PHE A 123 -6.65 -4.17 2.22
CA PHE A 123 -6.41 -3.19 3.27
C PHE A 123 -4.98 -3.31 3.82
N LEU A 124 -4.49 -4.55 4.02
CA LEU A 124 -3.10 -4.78 4.44
C LEU A 124 -2.11 -4.18 3.44
N LEU A 125 -2.29 -4.39 2.13
CA LEU A 125 -1.41 -3.79 1.12
C LEU A 125 -1.42 -2.26 1.16
N LYS A 126 -2.60 -1.64 1.32
CA LYS A 126 -2.71 -0.18 1.51
C LYS A 126 -1.90 0.28 2.72
N CYS A 127 -2.03 -0.41 3.85
CA CYS A 127 -1.28 -0.09 5.06
C CYS A 127 0.24 -0.25 4.87
N LEU A 128 0.67 -1.38 4.29
CA LEU A 128 2.07 -1.78 4.27
C LEU A 128 2.88 -1.04 3.21
N LEU A 129 2.25 -0.68 2.09
CA LEU A 129 2.95 -0.09 0.97
C LEU A 129 2.80 1.44 0.89
N HIS A 130 1.64 1.97 1.27
CA HIS A 130 1.37 3.40 1.12
C HIS A 130 1.35 4.20 2.43
N ALA A 131 1.27 3.55 3.60
CA ALA A 131 1.24 4.25 4.88
C ALA A 131 2.53 5.02 5.19
N LYS A 132 3.65 4.62 4.60
CA LYS A 132 4.96 5.28 4.75
C LYS A 132 5.05 6.63 4.03
N TYR A 133 4.22 6.84 3.00
CA TYR A 133 4.26 8.05 2.20
C TYR A 133 3.40 9.15 2.82
N PRO A 134 3.89 10.41 2.90
CA PRO A 134 3.06 11.51 3.30
C PRO A 134 1.92 11.72 2.30
N GLU A 135 0.78 12.20 2.78
CA GLU A 135 -0.29 12.59 1.87
C GLU A 135 0.17 13.72 0.96
N GLN A 136 0.14 13.45 -0.33
CA GLN A 136 0.06 14.49 -1.32
C GLN A 136 -1.41 14.76 -1.64
N ARG A 137 -1.78 16.01 -1.59
CA ARG A 137 -3.02 16.42 -2.24
C ARG A 137 -2.74 16.45 -3.72
N ILE A 138 -3.31 15.50 -4.45
CA ILE A 138 -3.44 15.62 -5.89
C ILE A 138 -4.15 16.93 -6.13
N MET A 139 -3.48 17.86 -6.76
CA MET A 139 -4.07 19.14 -7.12
C MET A 139 -4.96 18.92 -8.33
N GLY A 140 -6.25 18.80 -8.09
CA GLY A 140 -7.21 18.36 -9.09
C GLY A 140 -7.37 16.84 -9.09
N SER A 141 -8.60 16.37 -9.14
CA SER A 141 -8.89 14.93 -9.11
C SER A 141 -8.51 14.22 -10.41
N HIS A 142 -8.12 14.94 -11.43
CA HIS A 142 -7.81 14.41 -12.76
C HIS A 142 -6.95 15.37 -13.57
N PRO A 143 -5.99 14.91 -14.40
CA PRO A 143 -5.20 15.76 -15.29
C PRO A 143 -6.03 16.64 -16.22
N ARG A 144 -7.23 16.18 -16.63
CA ARG A 144 -8.16 16.97 -17.46
C ARG A 144 -8.70 18.20 -16.74
N ASN A 145 -8.74 18.18 -15.41
CA ASN A 145 -9.17 19.29 -14.57
C ASN A 145 -7.98 20.08 -14.03
N TRP A 146 -6.79 19.81 -14.55
CA TRP A 146 -5.59 20.53 -14.22
C TRP A 146 -5.76 22.03 -14.49
N GLY A 147 -5.56 22.85 -13.48
CA GLY A 147 -5.81 24.28 -13.52
C GLY A 147 -7.20 24.71 -13.06
N GLU A 148 -8.20 23.84 -12.99
CA GLU A 148 -9.46 24.14 -12.34
C GLU A 148 -9.28 24.09 -10.81
N GLY A 149 -9.53 25.20 -10.14
CA GLY A 149 -9.35 25.30 -8.69
C GLY A 149 -7.91 25.50 -8.21
N ILE A 150 -6.98 25.78 -9.11
CA ILE A 150 -5.59 26.14 -8.78
C ILE A 150 -5.33 27.60 -9.17
N PRO A 151 -5.84 28.58 -8.42
CA PRO A 151 -5.68 29.99 -8.76
C PRO A 151 -4.25 30.52 -8.60
N LEU A 152 -3.33 29.71 -8.07
CA LEU A 152 -2.01 30.15 -7.63
C LEU A 152 -0.86 29.80 -8.58
N TYR A 153 -1.11 29.09 -9.69
CA TYR A 153 -0.04 28.75 -10.63
C TYR A 153 0.03 29.73 -11.80
N ASN A 154 1.22 30.25 -12.01
CA ASN A 154 1.54 30.87 -13.28
C ASN A 154 1.59 29.77 -14.35
N LYS A 155 0.80 29.94 -15.44
CA LYS A 155 0.75 28.98 -16.54
C LYS A 155 2.11 28.69 -17.19
N ASN A 156 3.05 29.63 -17.07
CA ASN A 156 4.37 29.50 -17.64
C ASN A 156 5.43 28.89 -16.67
N ASP A 157 5.02 28.50 -15.47
CA ASP A 157 5.94 27.87 -14.54
C ASP A 157 6.27 26.43 -14.98
N LEU A 158 7.51 26.02 -14.74
CA LEU A 158 7.92 24.64 -14.97
C LEU A 158 7.10 23.67 -14.11
N MET A 159 6.70 22.55 -14.70
CA MET A 159 6.14 21.44 -13.93
C MET A 159 7.23 20.83 -13.05
N THR A 160 6.86 20.51 -11.83
CA THR A 160 7.71 19.72 -10.94
C THR A 160 7.69 18.24 -11.35
N GLN A 161 8.71 17.47 -10.97
CA GLN A 161 8.74 16.03 -11.22
C GLN A 161 7.52 15.33 -10.62
N GLY A 162 7.07 15.73 -9.43
CA GLY A 162 5.87 15.17 -8.80
C GLY A 162 4.58 15.44 -9.60
N GLU A 163 4.48 16.58 -10.26
CA GLU A 163 3.36 16.89 -11.16
C GLU A 163 3.39 16.00 -12.41
N ILE A 164 4.56 15.82 -13.01
CA ILE A 164 4.76 14.95 -14.17
C ILE A 164 4.41 13.50 -13.83
N GLU A 165 4.84 13.00 -12.68
CA GLU A 165 4.51 11.65 -12.21
C GLU A 165 3.03 11.48 -11.92
N ASN A 166 2.39 12.49 -11.33
CA ASN A 166 0.94 12.46 -11.11
C ASN A 166 0.17 12.40 -12.43
N PHE A 167 0.56 13.20 -13.44
CA PHE A 167 -0.02 13.10 -14.78
C PHE A 167 0.21 11.72 -15.39
N ALA A 168 1.39 11.14 -15.19
CA ALA A 168 1.70 9.80 -15.65
C ALA A 168 0.78 8.74 -15.03
N LEU A 169 0.56 8.78 -13.71
CA LEU A 169 -0.36 7.90 -13.02
C LEU A 169 -1.77 7.95 -13.61
N HIS A 170 -2.31 9.15 -13.78
CA HIS A 170 -3.64 9.32 -14.36
C HIS A 170 -3.70 8.86 -15.82
N THR A 171 -2.64 9.11 -16.59
CA THR A 171 -2.56 8.64 -17.97
C THR A 171 -2.62 7.11 -18.05
N VAL A 172 -1.89 6.42 -17.18
CA VAL A 172 -1.93 4.95 -17.09
C VAL A 172 -3.33 4.48 -16.71
N LEU A 173 -3.94 5.03 -15.66
CA LEU A 173 -5.26 4.63 -15.18
C LEU A 173 -6.37 4.85 -16.22
N ASP A 174 -6.26 5.91 -17.02
CA ASP A 174 -7.29 6.28 -18.00
C ASP A 174 -7.14 5.56 -19.35
N ASN A 175 -5.93 5.15 -19.72
CA ASN A 175 -5.65 4.70 -21.09
C ASN A 175 -5.13 3.27 -21.18
N ASP A 176 -4.75 2.64 -20.04
CA ASP A 176 -4.32 1.24 -20.09
C ASP A 176 -5.52 0.31 -20.19
N LYS A 177 -5.58 -0.42 -21.30
CA LYS A 177 -6.70 -1.35 -21.58
C LYS A 177 -6.65 -2.58 -20.70
N ASP A 178 -5.46 -3.06 -20.34
CA ASP A 178 -5.32 -4.21 -19.47
C ASP A 178 -5.84 -3.89 -18.06
N ILE A 179 -5.57 -2.68 -17.56
CA ILE A 179 -6.17 -2.22 -16.29
C ILE A 179 -7.68 -2.16 -16.43
N ALA A 180 -8.20 -1.50 -17.46
CA ALA A 180 -9.64 -1.31 -17.64
C ALA A 180 -10.42 -2.62 -17.77
N ASP A 181 -9.84 -3.62 -18.45
CA ASP A 181 -10.53 -4.86 -18.79
C ASP A 181 -10.34 -5.97 -17.75
N ASN A 182 -9.22 -5.99 -17.01
CA ASN A 182 -8.80 -7.15 -16.24
C ASN A 182 -8.57 -6.90 -14.75
N PHE A 183 -8.52 -5.64 -14.30
CA PHE A 183 -8.14 -5.32 -12.93
C PHE A 183 -9.07 -4.34 -12.25
N ASP A 184 -9.26 -4.53 -10.95
CA ASP A 184 -9.79 -3.53 -10.03
C ASP A 184 -8.63 -2.73 -9.44
N VAL A 185 -8.74 -1.40 -9.41
CA VAL A 185 -7.74 -0.54 -8.78
C VAL A 185 -7.94 -0.55 -7.27
N VAL A 186 -7.00 -1.15 -6.55
CA VAL A 186 -7.03 -1.25 -5.09
C VAL A 186 -6.56 0.04 -4.44
N SER A 187 -5.43 0.58 -4.92
CA SER A 187 -4.84 1.80 -4.37
C SER A 187 -3.94 2.48 -5.38
N VAL A 188 -3.85 3.80 -5.28
CA VAL A 188 -2.94 4.65 -6.06
C VAL A 188 -2.17 5.51 -5.06
N CYS A 189 -0.86 5.60 -5.24
CA CYS A 189 0.02 6.47 -4.48
C CYS A 189 0.63 7.52 -5.41
N ASP A 190 0.26 8.76 -5.21
CA ASP A 190 0.70 9.92 -6.00
C ASP A 190 1.98 10.57 -5.44
N TYR A 191 2.60 9.93 -4.45
CA TYR A 191 3.89 10.38 -3.95
C TYR A 191 5.00 10.09 -4.98
N PRO A 192 5.87 11.06 -5.26
CA PRO A 192 6.93 10.88 -6.25
C PRO A 192 7.80 9.66 -5.96
N ASN A 193 8.06 8.87 -6.98
CA ASN A 193 8.82 7.63 -6.91
C ASN A 193 8.23 6.58 -5.93
N ALA A 194 6.92 6.64 -5.63
CA ALA A 194 6.28 5.60 -4.82
C ALA A 194 6.36 4.24 -5.51
N MET A 195 6.82 3.25 -4.76
CA MET A 195 6.92 1.87 -5.26
C MET A 195 6.19 0.90 -4.33
N PRO A 196 5.10 0.27 -4.82
CA PRO A 196 4.46 0.49 -6.12
C PRO A 196 3.68 1.81 -6.16
N SER A 197 3.48 2.36 -7.37
CA SER A 197 2.63 3.53 -7.59
C SER A 197 1.14 3.16 -7.62
N ILE A 198 0.82 1.99 -8.19
CA ILE A 198 -0.54 1.47 -8.31
C ILE A 198 -0.56 0.03 -7.79
N ILE A 199 -1.60 -0.30 -7.03
CA ILE A 199 -1.92 -1.67 -6.62
C ILE A 199 -3.21 -2.08 -7.33
N LEU A 200 -3.14 -3.19 -8.04
CA LEU A 200 -4.24 -3.76 -8.80
C LEU A 200 -4.64 -5.12 -8.22
N ASN A 201 -5.90 -5.51 -8.44
CA ASN A 201 -6.41 -6.84 -8.10
C ASN A 201 -7.20 -7.43 -9.27
N SER A 202 -6.88 -8.64 -9.65
CA SER A 202 -7.69 -9.43 -10.57
C SER A 202 -8.14 -10.72 -9.88
N LYS A 203 -9.37 -10.73 -9.36
CA LYS A 203 -9.99 -11.91 -8.71
C LYS A 203 -9.13 -12.52 -7.58
N GLY A 204 -8.47 -11.67 -6.79
CA GLY A 204 -7.60 -12.08 -5.68
C GLY A 204 -6.11 -12.20 -6.03
N ASN A 205 -5.74 -12.05 -7.29
CA ASN A 205 -4.35 -11.96 -7.74
C ASN A 205 -3.94 -10.50 -7.80
N PHE A 206 -2.92 -10.15 -7.06
CA PHE A 206 -2.44 -8.77 -7.00
C PHE A 206 -1.39 -8.49 -8.07
N ALA A 207 -1.38 -7.23 -8.54
CA ALA A 207 -0.33 -6.72 -9.39
C ALA A 207 0.15 -5.35 -8.88
N PHE A 208 1.44 -5.13 -8.93
CA PHE A 208 2.11 -3.89 -8.54
C PHE A 208 2.67 -3.20 -9.76
N VAL A 209 2.26 -1.96 -9.97
CA VAL A 209 2.74 -1.16 -11.10
C VAL A 209 3.61 -0.03 -10.56
N TYR A 210 4.82 0.10 -11.07
CA TYR A 210 5.68 1.24 -10.86
C TYR A 210 5.65 2.14 -12.10
N VAL A 211 5.22 3.39 -11.91
CA VAL A 211 5.02 4.36 -12.99
C VAL A 211 6.08 5.46 -12.86
N LYS A 212 6.76 5.78 -13.97
CA LYS A 212 7.64 6.95 -14.07
C LYS A 212 7.11 7.92 -15.12
N GLY A 213 6.89 9.17 -14.70
CA GLY A 213 6.62 10.28 -15.61
C GLY A 213 7.92 10.97 -16.03
N TYR A 214 8.00 11.43 -17.28
CA TYR A 214 9.15 12.18 -17.77
C TYR A 214 8.75 13.24 -18.80
N SER A 215 9.59 14.28 -18.92
CA SER A 215 9.44 15.34 -19.92
C SER A 215 10.68 15.50 -20.80
N ALA A 216 11.71 14.67 -20.63
CA ALA A 216 12.92 14.65 -21.41
C ALA A 216 12.76 13.86 -22.72
N LEU A 217 13.66 14.06 -23.69
CA LEU A 217 13.68 13.28 -24.94
C LEU A 217 14.10 11.83 -24.69
N THR A 218 14.86 11.60 -23.62
CA THR A 218 15.29 10.24 -23.22
C THR A 218 14.32 9.64 -22.21
N GLU A 219 13.74 8.53 -22.59
CA GLU A 219 12.86 7.76 -21.73
C GLU A 219 13.62 7.15 -20.56
N PRO A 220 13.12 7.29 -19.30
CA PRO A 220 13.77 6.69 -18.16
C PRO A 220 13.64 5.16 -18.21
N VAL A 221 14.71 4.49 -17.84
CA VAL A 221 14.73 3.04 -17.69
C VAL A 221 14.60 2.65 -16.23
N LEU A 222 14.13 1.45 -15.99
CA LEU A 222 14.12 0.85 -14.66
C LEU A 222 15.56 0.47 -14.28
N SER A 223 16.11 1.11 -13.25
CA SER A 223 17.43 0.75 -12.73
C SER A 223 17.43 -0.66 -12.14
N GLU A 224 18.60 -1.28 -12.05
CA GLU A 224 18.74 -2.62 -11.45
C GLU A 224 18.27 -2.65 -9.99
N GLN A 225 18.55 -1.60 -9.22
CA GLN A 225 18.09 -1.48 -7.84
C GLN A 225 16.58 -1.42 -7.75
N GLU A 226 15.92 -0.59 -8.56
CA GLU A 226 14.45 -0.47 -8.59
C GLU A 226 13.79 -1.78 -9.05
N ARG A 227 14.38 -2.44 -10.07
CA ARG A 227 13.93 -3.75 -10.53
C ARG A 227 13.95 -4.79 -9.41
N ASN A 228 15.06 -4.85 -8.67
CA ASN A 228 15.22 -5.77 -7.55
C ASN A 228 14.22 -5.46 -6.42
N GLU A 229 14.03 -4.19 -6.08
CA GLU A 229 13.07 -3.78 -5.06
C GLU A 229 11.64 -4.16 -5.45
N LEU A 230 11.22 -3.85 -6.67
CA LEU A 230 9.89 -4.19 -7.19
C LEU A 230 9.67 -5.72 -7.21
N HIS A 231 10.66 -6.48 -7.65
CA HIS A 231 10.61 -7.94 -7.65
C HIS A 231 10.51 -8.53 -6.23
N LEU A 232 11.27 -8.01 -5.26
CA LEU A 232 11.19 -8.44 -3.87
C LEU A 232 9.82 -8.16 -3.26
N LEU A 233 9.22 -7.00 -3.57
CA LEU A 233 7.86 -6.68 -3.16
C LEU A 233 6.85 -7.66 -3.78
N GLY A 234 6.93 -7.91 -5.09
CA GLY A 234 6.08 -8.88 -5.77
C GLY A 234 6.18 -10.26 -5.14
N LYS A 235 7.40 -10.75 -4.89
CA LYS A 235 7.63 -12.03 -4.23
C LYS A 235 7.04 -12.08 -2.81
N LYS A 236 7.27 -11.04 -2.00
CA LYS A 236 6.79 -10.97 -0.62
C LYS A 236 5.26 -11.05 -0.53
N TYR A 237 4.57 -10.38 -1.43
CA TYR A 237 3.11 -10.26 -1.39
C TYR A 237 2.39 -11.13 -2.42
N ASN A 238 3.10 -12.06 -3.06
CA ASN A 238 2.57 -12.91 -4.12
C ASN A 238 1.82 -12.12 -5.19
N ALA A 239 2.47 -11.08 -5.71
CA ALA A 239 1.94 -10.16 -6.70
C ALA A 239 2.78 -10.17 -7.98
N GLU A 240 2.15 -10.01 -9.12
CA GLU A 240 2.84 -9.72 -10.37
C GLU A 240 3.42 -8.31 -10.36
N THR A 241 4.49 -8.05 -11.08
CA THR A 241 5.15 -6.75 -11.09
C THR A 241 5.24 -6.19 -12.49
N TYR A 242 4.88 -4.91 -12.63
CA TYR A 242 4.89 -4.18 -13.89
C TYR A 242 5.61 -2.85 -13.73
N PHE A 243 6.22 -2.42 -14.80
CA PHE A 243 6.83 -1.11 -14.94
C PHE A 243 6.27 -0.42 -16.17
N THR A 244 6.10 0.89 -16.09
CA THR A 244 5.74 1.69 -17.25
C THR A 244 6.23 3.11 -17.13
N THR A 245 6.36 3.77 -18.27
CA THR A 245 6.75 5.18 -18.39
C THR A 245 5.69 5.96 -19.15
N VAL A 246 5.56 7.23 -18.83
CA VAL A 246 4.72 8.17 -19.58
C VAL A 246 5.49 9.45 -19.85
N GLY A 247 5.70 9.76 -21.11
CA GLY A 247 6.37 10.97 -21.57
C GLY A 247 5.38 12.09 -21.87
N PHE A 248 5.72 13.31 -21.44
CA PHE A 248 4.99 14.53 -21.75
C PHE A 248 5.91 15.52 -22.43
N LEU A 249 5.86 15.53 -23.76
CA LEU A 249 6.70 16.37 -24.59
C LEU A 249 5.89 17.59 -25.06
N SER A 250 6.43 18.80 -24.88
CA SER A 250 5.72 20.02 -25.26
C SER A 250 5.39 20.01 -26.76
N THR A 251 4.20 20.51 -27.11
CA THR A 251 3.84 20.74 -28.52
C THR A 251 4.48 21.98 -29.11
N ASP A 252 5.11 22.83 -28.28
CA ASP A 252 5.91 23.98 -28.72
C ASP A 252 7.32 23.48 -29.10
N PRO A 253 7.78 23.70 -30.36
CA PRO A 253 9.06 23.15 -30.82
C PRO A 253 10.28 23.63 -30.01
N ALA A 254 10.30 24.90 -29.59
CA ALA A 254 11.44 25.44 -28.83
C ALA A 254 11.51 24.84 -27.42
N ARG A 255 10.35 24.59 -26.80
CA ARG A 255 10.25 23.93 -25.48
C ARG A 255 10.51 22.45 -25.58
N PHE A 256 10.07 21.80 -26.67
CA PHE A 256 10.39 20.42 -26.96
C PHE A 256 11.91 20.19 -27.07
N GLU A 257 12.60 21.04 -27.86
CA GLU A 257 14.06 20.94 -27.98
C GLU A 257 14.81 21.24 -26.67
N ALA A 258 14.23 22.10 -25.82
CA ALA A 258 14.78 22.43 -24.52
C ALA A 258 14.39 21.47 -23.40
N GLU A 259 13.62 20.41 -23.71
CA GLU A 259 13.10 19.43 -22.74
C GLU A 259 12.29 20.08 -21.57
N LEU A 260 11.56 21.16 -21.87
CA LEU A 260 10.81 21.92 -20.89
C LEU A 260 9.33 21.52 -20.90
N ALA A 261 8.79 21.18 -19.75
CA ALA A 261 7.36 21.01 -19.53
C ALA A 261 6.83 22.19 -18.69
N LEU A 262 6.03 23.06 -19.28
CA LEU A 262 5.43 24.19 -18.59
C LEU A 262 3.96 23.91 -18.29
N ARG A 263 3.49 24.39 -17.12
CA ARG A 263 2.07 24.33 -16.78
C ARG A 263 1.25 25.09 -17.81
N GLY A 264 0.22 24.42 -18.32
CA GLY A 264 -0.69 24.98 -19.31
C GLY A 264 -0.24 24.82 -20.76
N ASP A 265 0.87 24.14 -21.02
CA ASP A 265 1.25 23.72 -22.37
C ASP A 265 0.35 22.60 -22.90
N GLY A 266 0.30 22.47 -24.22
CA GLY A 266 -0.12 21.23 -24.85
C GLY A 266 1.03 20.22 -24.80
N PHE A 267 0.70 18.95 -24.62
CA PHE A 267 1.69 17.86 -24.60
C PHE A 267 1.36 16.76 -25.59
N TYR A 268 2.39 16.26 -26.26
CA TYR A 268 2.35 14.92 -26.82
C TYR A 268 2.56 13.93 -25.68
N CYS A 269 1.61 13.01 -25.52
CA CYS A 269 1.71 11.96 -24.52
C CYS A 269 2.23 10.69 -25.18
N LYS A 270 3.37 10.17 -24.71
CA LYS A 270 3.93 8.89 -25.11
C LYS A 270 3.66 7.86 -24.01
N TYR A 271 2.83 6.86 -24.31
CA TYR A 271 2.50 5.75 -23.43
C TYR A 271 2.41 4.47 -24.26
N GLU A 272 3.14 3.42 -23.89
CA GLU A 272 3.24 2.16 -24.64
C GLU A 272 2.65 0.96 -23.89
N GLY A 273 1.99 1.19 -22.76
CA GLY A 273 1.41 0.14 -21.91
C GLY A 273 2.35 -0.36 -20.82
N MET A 274 1.82 -1.23 -19.95
CA MET A 274 2.56 -1.83 -18.86
C MET A 274 3.45 -2.97 -19.36
N GLN A 275 4.68 -3.02 -18.85
CA GLN A 275 5.64 -4.10 -19.16
C GLN A 275 5.87 -4.93 -17.90
N ARG A 276 5.75 -6.25 -18.01
CA ARG A 276 6.02 -7.17 -16.91
C ARG A 276 7.52 -7.17 -16.58
N VAL A 277 7.84 -7.12 -15.29
CA VAL A 277 9.22 -7.05 -14.78
C VAL A 277 9.61 -8.37 -14.11
#